data_665c7b8bc2a0f63aa6defc8007900060
#
_entry.id   665c7b8bc2a0f63aa6defc8007900060
#
_cell.length_a   1.000
_cell.length_b   1.000
_cell.length_c   1.000
_cell.angle_alpha   90.00
_cell.angle_beta   90.00
_cell.angle_gamma   90.00
#
_symmetry.space_group_name_H-M   'P 1'
#
loop_
_entity.id
_entity.type
_entity.pdbx_description
1 polymer ?
#
loop_
_entity_poly.entity_id
_entity_poly.type
_entity_poly.pdbx_seq_one_letter_code
_entity_poly.pdbx_strand_id
1 'polypeptide(L)'
;MTVILDAGGVSALAGQRARLVELRRRGHWPAHVPTVVLTEALTGDHRRDFHTNRLLRACQIPEVDEPQAREGARLRTCTGRAGTISATDAIVVAFASTLPDPVVLTNDSHDLNALAAHTTRPITIAAV
;
A
#
# COMPACT_ATOMS: atom_id res chain seq x y z
N MET A 1 5.73 8.12 11.70
CA MET A 1 4.73 7.67 10.71
C MET A 1 5.45 6.97 9.56
N THR A 2 5.07 5.74 9.27
CA THR A 2 5.61 4.98 8.14
C THR A 2 4.56 4.93 7.05
N VAL A 3 4.85 5.47 5.88
CA VAL A 3 3.89 5.56 4.77
C VAL A 3 4.01 4.32 3.88
N ILE A 4 2.88 3.67 3.64
CA ILE A 4 2.74 2.56 2.71
C ILE A 4 1.74 2.98 1.63
N LEU A 5 2.01 2.63 0.38
CA LEU A 5 1.11 2.92 -0.74
C LEU A 5 0.57 1.62 -1.32
N ASP A 6 -0.74 1.56 -1.52
CA ASP A 6 -1.36 0.58 -2.41
C ASP A 6 -1.34 1.13 -3.86
N ALA A 7 -1.93 0.41 -4.81
CA ALA A 7 -1.96 0.85 -6.20
C ALA A 7 -2.69 2.19 -6.36
N GLY A 8 -3.79 2.39 -5.64
CA GLY A 8 -4.53 3.66 -5.63
C GLY A 8 -3.71 4.81 -5.06
N GLY A 9 -2.95 4.55 -3.98
CA GLY A 9 -2.05 5.53 -3.40
C GLY A 9 -0.92 5.93 -4.35
N VAL A 10 -0.32 4.95 -5.03
CA VAL A 10 0.71 5.20 -6.05
C VAL A 10 0.15 6.07 -7.17
N SER A 11 -1.00 5.70 -7.72
CA SER A 11 -1.64 6.43 -8.81
C SER A 11 -1.97 7.87 -8.42
N ALA A 12 -2.53 8.06 -7.23
CA ALA A 12 -2.90 9.38 -6.74
C ALA A 12 -1.68 10.28 -6.53
N LEU A 13 -0.63 9.77 -5.87
CA LEU A 13 0.58 10.57 -5.61
C LEU A 13 1.39 10.86 -6.86
N ALA A 14 1.37 9.98 -7.86
CA ALA A 14 2.01 10.24 -9.14
C ALA A 14 1.45 11.50 -9.83
N GLY A 15 0.17 11.82 -9.55
CA GLY A 15 -0.49 13.03 -10.05
C GLY A 15 -0.53 14.21 -9.07
N GLN A 16 -0.04 14.04 -7.84
CA GLN A 16 -0.15 15.04 -6.77
C GLN A 16 1.21 15.49 -6.24
N ARG A 17 1.93 16.24 -7.04
CA ARG A 17 3.29 16.67 -6.67
C ARG A 17 3.34 17.46 -5.35
N ALA A 18 2.36 18.31 -5.10
CA ALA A 18 2.31 19.12 -3.87
C ALA A 18 2.19 18.23 -2.63
N ARG A 19 1.39 17.16 -2.70
CA ARG A 19 1.25 16.19 -1.60
C ARG A 19 2.56 15.44 -1.35
N LEU A 20 3.24 15.05 -2.40
CA LEU A 20 4.55 14.38 -2.30
C LEU A 20 5.58 15.29 -1.64
N VAL A 21 5.65 16.56 -2.05
CA VAL A 21 6.55 17.55 -1.44
C VAL A 21 6.26 17.69 0.05
N GLU A 22 4.99 17.76 0.44
CA GLU A 22 4.61 17.88 1.84
C GLU A 22 5.01 16.65 2.66
N LEU A 23 4.80 15.45 2.15
CA LEU A 23 5.23 14.23 2.81
C LEU A 23 6.75 14.20 3.03
N ARG A 24 7.51 14.62 2.03
CA ARG A 24 8.97 14.74 2.13
C ARG A 24 9.38 15.78 3.17
N ARG A 25 8.74 16.94 3.15
CA ARG A 25 9.03 18.02 4.09
C ARG A 25 8.79 17.60 5.54
N ARG A 26 7.79 16.76 5.78
CA ARG A 26 7.47 16.24 7.11
C ARG A 26 8.34 15.06 7.54
N GLY A 27 9.24 14.61 6.70
CA GLY A 27 10.10 13.46 7.00
C GLY A 27 9.38 12.11 6.90
N HIS A 28 8.24 12.05 6.21
CA HIS A 28 7.45 10.83 6.04
C HIS A 28 7.80 10.06 4.75
N TRP A 29 8.91 10.39 4.15
CA TRP A 29 9.39 9.78 2.93
C TRP A 29 10.78 9.15 3.15
N PRO A 30 11.15 8.06 2.48
CA PRO A 30 10.43 7.38 1.40
C PRO A 30 9.23 6.56 1.86
N ALA A 31 8.25 6.43 0.98
CA ALA A 31 7.14 5.50 1.17
C ALA A 31 7.57 4.08 0.82
N HIS A 32 6.83 3.11 1.33
CA HIS A 32 7.01 1.68 1.05
C HIS A 32 5.91 1.21 0.11
N VAL A 33 6.32 0.52 -0.95
CA VAL A 33 5.40 -0.08 -1.93
C VAL A 33 5.75 -1.56 -2.05
N PRO A 34 5.00 -2.47 -1.40
CA PRO A 34 5.28 -3.90 -1.54
C PRO A 34 5.27 -4.33 -3.00
N THR A 35 6.16 -5.25 -3.38
CA THR A 35 6.33 -5.66 -4.78
C THR A 35 5.04 -6.09 -5.45
N VAL A 36 4.12 -6.73 -4.73
CA VAL A 36 2.84 -7.18 -5.27
C VAL A 36 1.98 -6.02 -5.81
N VAL A 37 2.13 -4.81 -5.25
CA VAL A 37 1.40 -3.62 -5.69
C VAL A 37 1.78 -3.24 -7.13
N LEU A 38 3.01 -3.53 -7.55
CA LEU A 38 3.47 -3.22 -8.90
C LEU A 38 2.63 -3.88 -9.98
N THR A 39 2.08 -5.07 -9.72
CA THR A 39 1.24 -5.77 -10.70
C THR A 39 -0.08 -5.04 -10.99
N GLU A 40 -0.54 -4.22 -10.08
CA GLU A 40 -1.74 -3.40 -10.25
C GLU A 40 -1.41 -1.95 -10.64
N ALA A 41 -0.28 -1.43 -10.17
CA ALA A 41 0.10 -0.04 -10.40
C ALA A 41 0.70 0.20 -11.80
N LEU A 42 1.33 -0.83 -12.39
CA LEU A 42 2.02 -0.73 -13.68
C LEU A 42 1.27 -1.46 -14.77
N THR A 43 1.45 -1.00 -16.01
CA THR A 43 0.89 -1.63 -17.21
C THR A 43 1.92 -2.45 -17.99
N GLY A 44 3.22 -2.21 -17.74
CA GLY A 44 4.32 -2.77 -18.52
C GLY A 44 4.71 -1.94 -19.75
N ASP A 45 3.96 -0.87 -20.04
CA ASP A 45 4.27 0.07 -21.12
C ASP A 45 5.02 1.28 -20.58
N HIS A 46 6.25 1.51 -21.05
CA HIS A 46 7.11 2.58 -20.56
C HIS A 46 6.51 3.98 -20.64
N ARG A 47 5.76 4.26 -21.70
CA ARG A 47 5.15 5.58 -21.89
C ARG A 47 4.00 5.80 -20.93
N ARG A 48 3.14 4.79 -20.79
CA ARG A 48 2.00 4.84 -19.89
C ARG A 48 2.44 4.87 -18.42
N ASP A 49 3.53 4.18 -18.11
CA ASP A 49 4.03 4.04 -16.75
C ASP A 49 5.06 5.10 -16.36
N PHE A 50 5.34 6.08 -17.22
CA PHE A 50 6.43 7.04 -16.99
C PHE A 50 6.34 7.75 -15.64
N HIS A 51 5.20 8.35 -15.33
CA HIS A 51 5.01 9.09 -14.07
C HIS A 51 4.98 8.16 -12.86
N THR A 52 4.36 6.99 -13.01
CA THR A 52 4.33 5.97 -11.96
C THR A 52 5.74 5.46 -11.64
N ASN A 53 6.52 5.12 -12.65
CA ASN A 53 7.91 4.68 -12.46
C ASN A 53 8.78 5.77 -11.83
N ARG A 54 8.54 7.02 -12.19
CA ARG A 54 9.26 8.16 -11.59
C ARG A 54 8.99 8.24 -10.08
N LEU A 55 7.74 8.06 -9.66
CA LEU A 55 7.40 8.00 -8.24
C LEU A 55 8.04 6.79 -7.56
N LEU A 56 7.94 5.61 -8.17
CA LEU A 56 8.44 4.36 -7.61
C LEU A 56 9.95 4.38 -7.38
N ARG A 57 10.73 5.08 -8.21
CA ARG A 57 12.18 5.24 -8.00
C ARG A 57 12.51 5.96 -6.70
N ALA A 58 11.60 6.76 -6.19
CA ALA A 58 11.76 7.47 -4.92
C ALA A 58 11.20 6.69 -3.73
N CYS A 59 10.63 5.51 -3.96
CA CYS A 59 10.06 4.65 -2.93
C CYS A 59 11.00 3.49 -2.59
N GLN A 60 10.79 2.89 -1.42
CA GLN A 60 11.30 1.57 -1.11
C GLN A 60 10.31 0.53 -1.60
N ILE A 61 10.80 -0.54 -2.23
CA ILE A 61 9.96 -1.59 -2.81
C ILE A 61 10.37 -2.93 -2.21
N PRO A 62 9.88 -3.23 -0.99
CA PRO A 62 10.21 -4.47 -0.31
C PRO A 62 9.53 -5.68 -0.93
N GLU A 63 10.24 -6.79 -0.92
CA GLU A 63 9.68 -8.07 -1.35
C GLU A 63 8.66 -8.58 -0.33
N VAL A 64 7.64 -9.27 -0.82
CA VAL A 64 6.66 -9.97 0.01
C VAL A 64 7.22 -11.34 0.37
N ASP A 65 7.33 -11.62 1.66
CA ASP A 65 7.80 -12.91 2.15
C ASP A 65 6.66 -13.87 2.51
N GLU A 66 6.99 -15.11 2.82
CA GLU A 66 6.00 -16.12 3.16
C GLU A 66 5.18 -15.76 4.41
N PRO A 67 5.78 -15.30 5.53
CA PRO A 67 4.99 -14.87 6.70
C PRO A 67 3.98 -13.77 6.38
N GLN A 68 4.33 -12.80 5.56
CA GLN A 68 3.42 -11.74 5.13
C GLN A 68 2.27 -12.30 4.29
N ALA A 69 2.56 -13.19 3.37
CA ALA A 69 1.54 -13.83 2.53
C ALA A 69 0.56 -14.65 3.38
N ARG A 70 1.06 -15.39 4.38
CA ARG A 70 0.23 -16.18 5.30
C ARG A 70 -0.65 -15.28 6.18
N GLU A 71 -0.11 -14.17 6.67
CA GLU A 71 -0.89 -13.19 7.43
C GLU A 71 -1.98 -12.56 6.56
N GLY A 72 -1.67 -12.24 5.30
CA GLY A 72 -2.67 -11.78 4.35
C GLY A 72 -3.82 -12.76 4.16
N ALA A 73 -3.51 -14.06 4.06
CA ALA A 73 -4.52 -15.11 3.98
C ALA A 73 -5.41 -15.15 5.23
N ARG A 74 -4.82 -15.03 6.41
CA ARG A 74 -5.55 -14.98 7.68
C ARG A 74 -6.50 -13.79 7.72
N LEU A 75 -6.03 -12.61 7.35
CA LEU A 75 -6.83 -11.38 7.34
C LEU A 75 -8.03 -11.49 6.39
N ARG A 76 -7.82 -12.01 5.17
CA ARG A 76 -8.93 -12.23 4.22
C ARG A 76 -10.00 -13.13 4.79
N THR A 77 -9.60 -14.23 5.41
CA THR A 77 -10.54 -15.17 6.05
C THR A 77 -11.31 -14.50 7.18
N CYS A 78 -10.63 -13.71 8.02
CA CYS A 78 -11.27 -13.01 9.14
C CYS A 78 -12.35 -12.01 8.70
N THR A 79 -12.21 -11.42 7.51
CA THR A 79 -13.25 -10.50 6.99
C THR A 79 -14.57 -11.20 6.64
N GLY A 80 -14.57 -12.52 6.46
CA GLY A 80 -15.70 -13.26 5.91
C GLY A 80 -15.93 -12.99 4.42
N ARG A 81 -15.03 -12.28 3.75
CA ARG A 81 -15.16 -11.82 2.36
C ARG A 81 -13.98 -12.25 1.49
N ALA A 82 -13.36 -13.40 1.79
CA ALA A 82 -12.18 -13.87 1.09
C ALA A 82 -12.38 -14.02 -0.44
N GLY A 83 -13.62 -14.23 -0.89
CA GLY A 83 -13.93 -14.29 -2.33
C GLY A 83 -14.02 -12.94 -3.03
N THR A 84 -14.09 -11.82 -2.31
CA THR A 84 -14.30 -10.48 -2.86
C THR A 84 -13.19 -9.48 -2.52
N ILE A 85 -12.45 -9.69 -1.44
CA ILE A 85 -11.28 -8.86 -1.10
C ILE A 85 -10.05 -9.40 -1.82
N SER A 86 -9.30 -8.51 -2.48
CA SER A 86 -8.13 -8.91 -3.25
C SER A 86 -6.99 -9.42 -2.37
N ALA A 87 -6.19 -10.34 -2.90
CA ALA A 87 -4.98 -10.79 -2.24
C ALA A 87 -3.97 -9.66 -2.07
N THR A 88 -3.89 -8.73 -3.03
CA THR A 88 -3.00 -7.57 -2.97
C THR A 88 -3.33 -6.68 -1.78
N ASP A 89 -4.59 -6.34 -1.58
CA ASP A 89 -5.01 -5.53 -0.43
C ASP A 89 -4.67 -6.21 0.90
N ALA A 90 -4.91 -7.51 0.99
CA ALA A 90 -4.60 -8.28 2.19
C ALA A 90 -3.09 -8.27 2.50
N ILE A 91 -2.25 -8.39 1.47
CA ILE A 91 -0.80 -8.36 1.62
C ILE A 91 -0.31 -6.97 2.01
N VAL A 92 -0.90 -5.91 1.44
CA VAL A 92 -0.56 -4.52 1.83
C VAL A 92 -0.81 -4.31 3.32
N VAL A 93 -1.96 -4.74 3.84
CA VAL A 93 -2.29 -4.62 5.26
C VAL A 93 -1.37 -5.50 6.12
N ALA A 94 -1.11 -6.74 5.70
CA ALA A 94 -0.19 -7.63 6.40
C ALA A 94 1.23 -7.04 6.48
N PHE A 95 1.72 -6.48 5.38
CA PHE A 95 3.01 -5.79 5.35
C PHE A 95 3.02 -4.58 6.28
N ALA A 96 1.99 -3.74 6.22
CA ALA A 96 1.89 -2.55 7.07
C ALA A 96 1.95 -2.91 8.56
N SER A 97 1.35 -4.03 8.96
CA SER A 97 1.36 -4.47 10.36
C SER A 97 2.76 -4.83 10.90
N THR A 98 3.74 -4.99 10.03
CA THR A 98 5.14 -5.25 10.43
C THR A 98 5.94 -3.97 10.72
N LEU A 99 5.40 -2.81 10.40
CA LEU A 99 6.11 -1.53 10.47
C LEU A 99 5.63 -0.70 11.68
N PRO A 100 6.48 0.21 12.19
CA PRO A 100 6.08 1.09 13.29
C PRO A 100 5.18 2.23 12.77
N ASP A 101 4.11 2.51 13.50
CA ASP A 101 3.16 3.59 13.21
C ASP A 101 2.77 3.66 11.72
N PRO A 102 2.20 2.57 11.16
CA PRO A 102 1.96 2.47 9.74
C PRO A 102 0.72 3.26 9.31
N VAL A 103 0.85 3.94 8.17
CA VAL A 103 -0.25 4.64 7.50
C VAL A 103 -0.29 4.18 6.04
N VAL A 104 -1.39 3.54 5.64
CA VAL A 104 -1.62 3.17 4.24
C VAL A 104 -2.40 4.30 3.57
N LEU A 105 -1.80 4.89 2.54
CA LEU A 105 -2.46 5.89 1.71
C LEU A 105 -3.11 5.22 0.51
N THR A 106 -4.39 5.49 0.30
CA THR A 106 -5.20 4.85 -0.73
C THR A 106 -6.25 5.82 -1.28
N ASN A 107 -6.77 5.51 -2.46
CA ASN A 107 -7.94 6.19 -2.99
C ASN A 107 -9.25 5.41 -2.77
N ASP A 108 -9.16 4.18 -2.23
CA ASP A 108 -10.32 3.35 -1.87
C ASP A 108 -10.03 2.62 -0.56
N SER A 109 -10.60 3.13 0.52
CA SER A 109 -10.31 2.65 1.87
C SER A 109 -11.21 1.50 2.34
N HIS A 110 -12.26 1.16 1.61
CA HIS A 110 -13.30 0.24 2.10
C HIS A 110 -12.75 -1.14 2.48
N ASP A 111 -12.11 -1.83 1.55
CA ASP A 111 -11.58 -3.16 1.79
C ASP A 111 -10.38 -3.15 2.73
N LEU A 112 -9.54 -2.12 2.64
CA LEU A 112 -8.39 -1.97 3.53
C LEU A 112 -8.82 -1.79 4.99
N ASN A 113 -9.87 -1.02 5.26
CA ASN A 113 -10.42 -0.87 6.60
C ASN A 113 -10.99 -2.19 7.14
N ALA A 114 -11.66 -2.96 6.29
CA ALA A 114 -12.19 -4.27 6.68
C ALA A 114 -11.05 -5.22 7.11
N LEU A 115 -9.95 -5.22 6.38
CA LEU A 115 -8.75 -6.02 6.71
C LEU A 115 -8.05 -5.50 7.97
N ALA A 116 -7.87 -4.18 8.08
CA ALA A 116 -7.18 -3.56 9.21
C ALA A 116 -7.89 -3.78 10.54
N ALA A 117 -9.20 -3.99 10.53
CA ALA A 117 -9.97 -4.31 11.73
C ALA A 117 -9.52 -5.62 12.40
N HIS A 118 -8.84 -6.50 11.69
CA HIS A 118 -8.41 -7.81 12.18
C HIS A 118 -6.90 -7.91 12.46
N THR A 119 -6.14 -6.83 12.29
CA THR A 119 -4.72 -6.82 12.62
C THR A 119 -4.52 -6.76 14.13
N THR A 120 -3.42 -7.38 14.61
CA THR A 120 -3.07 -7.34 16.04
C THR A 120 -2.47 -6.00 16.45
N ARG A 121 -1.90 -5.26 15.50
CA ARG A 121 -1.35 -3.92 15.71
C ARG A 121 -2.20 -2.89 14.95
N PRO A 122 -2.39 -1.69 15.51
CA PRO A 122 -3.21 -0.68 14.84
C PRO A 122 -2.55 -0.19 13.55
N ILE A 123 -3.36 -0.06 12.50
CA ILE A 123 -2.97 0.49 11.21
C ILE A 123 -3.93 1.62 10.86
N THR A 124 -3.38 2.75 10.43
CA THR A 124 -4.19 3.87 9.93
C THR A 124 -4.36 3.72 8.41
N ILE A 125 -5.60 3.77 7.96
CA ILE A 125 -5.95 3.85 6.54
C ILE A 125 -6.38 5.27 6.25
N ALA A 126 -5.70 5.94 5.33
CA ALA A 126 -5.97 7.35 5.04
C ALA A 126 -6.17 7.58 3.54
N ALA A 127 -7.09 8.49 3.22
CA ALA A 127 -7.33 8.91 1.85
C ALA A 127 -6.20 9.79 1.32
N VAL A 128 -5.91 9.62 0.05
CA VAL A 128 -4.91 10.43 -0.64
C VAL A 128 -5.56 11.30 -1.73
#